data_83285ca9ed6d04eae1572960d8e40129
#
_entry.id   83285ca9ed6d04eae1572960d8e40129
#
_cell.length_a   1.000
_cell.length_b   1.000
_cell.length_c   1.000
_cell.angle_alpha   90.00
_cell.angle_beta   90.00
_cell.angle_gamma   90.00
#
_symmetry.space_group_name_H-M   'P 1'
#
loop_
_entity.id
_entity.type
_entity.pdbx_description
1 polymer ?
#
loop_
_entity_poly.entity_id
_entity_poly.type
_entity_poly.pdbx_seq_one_letter_code
_entity_poly.pdbx_strand_id
1 'polypeptide(L)'
;MLLTPPRECGGCAAKADPSLVAHVVRHARVGQRPANELIGLREADDAAVQRMCDDVALVTTVDGFPPPIEDPSDYGAIAAANAVADVYAMGAEVQTALCFLAFPRETDPAYLGAIMRSAAQVVADCGGAVVGGHTVHSAAGVFSLSVTGLVHPDRVWAATGAQPGDALVLSKPLGTGLAISAHQPGSFESAIAIMRETVQAAATDLHTMRRAPSAVTDVSGYGLLGHLKEMTRAGGIAMCIDASSVPVAPGARRLASIGVRTGAHETNLEYVRKSLTGQPSDDDLAILLDPQTSGGLLAAVAPDEIPDSFVRIGTVVAATDNESTLVVST
;
A
#
# COMPACT_ATOMS: atom_id res chain seq x y z
N MET A 1 -27.52 4.90 8.79
CA MET A 1 -27.00 6.19 8.27
C MET A 1 -25.64 5.88 7.66
N LEU A 2 -25.50 5.99 6.35
CA LEU A 2 -24.21 5.78 5.66
C LEU A 2 -23.22 6.80 6.21
N LEU A 3 -22.09 6.34 6.76
CA LEU A 3 -21.03 7.17 7.33
C LEU A 3 -20.15 7.83 6.25
N THR A 4 -20.30 7.40 5.01
CA THR A 4 -19.65 7.99 3.83
C THR A 4 -20.72 8.42 2.81
N PRO A 5 -20.63 9.63 2.23
CA PRO A 5 -21.47 10.00 1.11
C PRO A 5 -21.21 9.05 -0.08
N PRO A 6 -22.24 8.68 -0.86
CA PRO A 6 -22.12 7.67 -1.94
C PRO A 6 -21.18 8.02 -3.10
N ARG A 7 -20.42 9.11 -3.03
CA ARG A 7 -19.50 9.61 -4.06
C ARG A 7 -18.12 10.03 -3.58
N GLU A 8 -17.85 9.94 -2.28
CA GLU A 8 -16.50 10.14 -1.77
C GLU A 8 -15.85 8.78 -1.56
N CYS A 9 -14.72 8.55 -2.24
CA CYS A 9 -13.96 7.32 -2.13
C CYS A 9 -13.52 7.11 -0.67
N GLY A 10 -13.96 6.01 -0.06
CA GLY A 10 -13.42 5.53 1.21
C GLY A 10 -12.12 4.76 1.00
N GLY A 11 -11.55 4.23 2.08
CA GLY A 11 -10.29 3.48 2.03
C GLY A 11 -9.10 4.36 1.63
N CYS A 12 -8.08 3.75 1.05
CA CYS A 12 -6.85 4.46 0.62
C CYS A 12 -7.06 5.43 -0.54
N ALA A 13 -8.20 5.41 -1.23
CA ALA A 13 -8.58 6.44 -2.21
C ALA A 13 -8.83 7.82 -1.56
N ALA A 14 -9.00 7.88 -0.23
CA ALA A 14 -9.07 9.12 0.56
C ALA A 14 -7.69 9.69 0.94
N LYS A 15 -6.59 9.07 0.48
CA LYS A 15 -5.21 9.53 0.77
C LYS A 15 -5.00 10.95 0.24
N ALA A 16 -4.31 11.77 1.01
CA ALA A 16 -4.00 13.14 0.61
C ALA A 16 -3.10 13.17 -0.63
N ASP A 17 -3.27 14.21 -1.45
CA ASP A 17 -2.41 14.44 -2.63
C ASP A 17 -0.92 14.42 -2.24
N PRO A 18 -0.05 13.71 -3.00
CA PRO A 18 1.38 13.63 -2.70
C PRO A 18 2.06 14.99 -2.60
N SER A 19 1.62 16.00 -3.37
CA SER A 19 2.17 17.36 -3.30
C SER A 19 1.82 18.06 -2.00
N LEU A 20 0.61 17.82 -1.48
CA LEU A 20 0.18 18.32 -0.16
C LEU A 20 1.01 17.67 0.95
N VAL A 21 1.19 16.34 0.91
CA VAL A 21 2.02 15.62 1.89
C VAL A 21 3.45 16.16 1.89
N ALA A 22 4.07 16.29 0.70
CA ALA A 22 5.41 16.85 0.56
C ALA A 22 5.49 18.31 1.06
N HIS A 23 4.43 19.10 0.86
CA HIS A 23 4.36 20.47 1.39
C HIS A 23 4.32 20.47 2.93
N VAL A 24 3.46 19.67 3.54
CA VAL A 24 3.32 19.57 5.00
C VAL A 24 4.64 19.10 5.63
N VAL A 25 5.27 18.05 5.10
CA VAL A 25 6.54 17.51 5.61
C VAL A 25 7.65 18.57 5.55
N ARG A 26 7.77 19.31 4.42
CA ARG A 26 8.76 20.40 4.31
C ARG A 26 8.55 21.51 5.35
N HIS A 27 7.30 21.83 5.68
CA HIS A 27 6.98 22.91 6.63
C HIS A 27 7.01 22.45 8.09
N ALA A 28 6.94 21.14 8.35
CA ALA A 28 7.03 20.59 9.69
C ALA A 28 8.38 20.85 10.37
N ARG A 29 9.39 21.36 9.64
CA ARG A 29 10.76 21.62 10.14
C ARG A 29 11.25 20.44 10.97
N VAL A 30 11.16 19.26 10.38
CA VAL A 30 11.62 18.02 11.02
C VAL A 30 13.04 18.25 11.56
N GLY A 31 13.22 18.06 12.85
CA GLY A 31 14.46 18.33 13.56
C GLY A 31 15.67 17.56 13.06
N GLN A 32 16.73 17.55 13.82
CA GLN A 32 17.89 16.72 13.49
C GLN A 32 17.47 15.24 13.47
N ARG A 33 17.96 14.51 12.47
CA ARG A 33 17.78 13.07 12.38
C ARG A 33 18.37 12.41 13.64
N PRO A 34 17.62 11.60 14.38
CA PRO A 34 18.17 10.81 15.46
C PRO A 34 19.31 9.91 14.94
N ALA A 35 20.38 9.77 15.73
CA ALA A 35 21.54 8.99 15.30
C ALA A 35 21.24 7.51 15.01
N ASN A 36 20.16 6.99 15.58
CA ASN A 36 19.68 5.61 15.42
C ASN A 36 18.55 5.47 14.38
N GLU A 37 18.11 6.54 13.70
CA GLU A 37 17.14 6.46 12.62
C GLU A 37 17.79 5.87 11.37
N LEU A 38 17.26 4.76 10.87
CA LEU A 38 17.68 4.13 9.62
C LEU A 38 16.85 4.65 8.43
N ILE A 39 15.53 4.68 8.58
CA ILE A 39 14.57 5.19 7.59
C ILE A 39 13.59 6.11 8.32
N GLY A 40 13.28 7.25 7.72
CA GLY A 40 12.39 8.23 8.30
C GLY A 40 11.73 9.12 7.24
N LEU A 41 11.26 10.30 7.65
CA LEU A 41 10.53 11.23 6.77
C LEU A 41 11.31 11.68 5.53
N ARG A 42 12.63 11.59 5.52
CA ARG A 42 13.45 12.00 4.37
C ARG A 42 13.44 10.98 3.26
N GLU A 43 13.46 9.71 3.64
CA GLU A 43 13.37 8.58 2.73
C GLU A 43 11.95 8.44 2.19
N ALA A 44 10.92 8.88 2.96
CA ALA A 44 9.50 8.79 2.64
C ALA A 44 9.13 7.38 2.14
N ASP A 45 9.50 6.40 2.94
CA ASP A 45 9.24 4.97 2.76
C ASP A 45 7.93 4.57 3.46
N ASP A 46 7.54 3.30 3.40
CA ASP A 46 6.27 2.78 3.94
C ASP A 46 6.20 2.93 5.47
N ALA A 47 7.33 2.77 6.18
CA ALA A 47 7.38 2.96 7.62
C ALA A 47 8.69 3.61 8.09
N ALA A 48 8.67 4.16 9.30
CA ALA A 48 9.89 4.62 9.97
C ALA A 48 10.62 3.43 10.61
N VAL A 49 11.97 3.44 10.53
CA VAL A 49 12.83 2.39 11.08
C VAL A 49 13.88 2.99 11.98
N GLN A 50 13.95 2.52 13.22
CA GLN A 50 14.92 2.95 14.22
C GLN A 50 15.74 1.77 14.75
N ARG A 51 17.07 1.84 14.71
CA ARG A 51 17.96 0.87 15.36
C ARG A 51 17.84 0.99 16.87
N MET A 52 17.49 -0.08 17.53
CA MET A 52 17.40 -0.16 18.99
C MET A 52 18.68 -0.72 19.59
N CYS A 53 19.29 -1.71 18.95
CA CYS A 53 20.59 -2.30 19.27
C CYS A 53 21.19 -2.92 18.00
N ASP A 54 22.28 -3.69 18.14
CA ASP A 54 22.98 -4.26 17.00
C ASP A 54 22.12 -5.24 16.19
N ASP A 55 21.23 -5.99 16.87
CA ASP A 55 20.43 -7.05 16.25
C ASP A 55 18.94 -6.67 16.07
N VAL A 56 18.49 -5.51 16.57
CA VAL A 56 17.08 -5.14 16.57
C VAL A 56 16.86 -3.72 16.06
N ALA A 57 16.01 -3.57 15.06
CA ALA A 57 15.40 -2.32 14.65
C ALA A 57 13.88 -2.38 14.84
N LEU A 58 13.33 -1.25 15.27
CA LEU A 58 11.90 -1.01 15.42
C LEU A 58 11.35 -0.41 14.15
N VAL A 59 10.32 -1.03 13.59
CA VAL A 59 9.52 -0.50 12.48
C VAL A 59 8.23 0.06 13.05
N THR A 60 7.85 1.27 12.66
CA THR A 60 6.62 1.93 13.16
C THR A 60 5.91 2.63 12.03
N THR A 61 4.64 2.32 11.87
CA THR A 61 3.74 2.97 10.91
C THR A 61 2.43 3.40 11.56
N VAL A 62 1.65 4.21 10.85
CA VAL A 62 0.27 4.53 11.18
C VAL A 62 -0.54 4.70 9.90
N ASP A 63 -1.58 3.88 9.77
CA ASP A 63 -2.52 3.97 8.66
C ASP A 63 -3.96 4.04 9.16
N GLY A 64 -4.80 4.77 8.42
CA GLY A 64 -6.21 4.90 8.74
C GLY A 64 -6.99 5.59 7.64
N PHE A 65 -8.25 5.22 7.51
CA PHE A 65 -9.14 5.74 6.48
C PHE A 65 -10.61 5.63 6.90
N PRO A 66 -11.51 6.39 6.26
CA PRO A 66 -12.95 6.22 6.45
C PRO A 66 -13.42 4.89 5.84
N PRO A 67 -14.56 4.32 6.32
CA PRO A 67 -15.07 3.05 5.84
C PRO A 67 -15.22 3.01 4.32
N PRO A 68 -14.55 2.08 3.61
CA PRO A 68 -14.74 1.89 2.16
C PRO A 68 -16.01 1.07 1.86
N ILE A 69 -16.51 0.35 2.84
CA ILE A 69 -17.65 -0.57 2.77
C ILE A 69 -18.50 -0.48 4.03
N GLU A 70 -19.72 -1.02 3.97
CA GLU A 70 -20.71 -0.90 5.07
C GLU A 70 -20.48 -1.89 6.20
N ASP A 71 -20.02 -3.13 5.89
CA ASP A 71 -19.83 -4.17 6.90
C ASP A 71 -18.66 -3.83 7.83
N PRO A 72 -18.90 -3.69 9.15
CA PRO A 72 -17.87 -3.31 10.11
C PRO A 72 -16.79 -4.37 10.31
N SER A 73 -17.11 -5.65 10.13
CA SER A 73 -16.13 -6.73 10.29
C SER A 73 -15.17 -6.75 9.12
N ASP A 74 -15.69 -6.57 7.90
CA ASP A 74 -14.85 -6.44 6.70
C ASP A 74 -14.01 -5.18 6.75
N TYR A 75 -14.61 -4.05 7.16
CA TYR A 75 -13.84 -2.80 7.31
C TYR A 75 -12.69 -2.94 8.32
N GLY A 76 -12.95 -3.51 9.49
CA GLY A 76 -11.90 -3.72 10.50
C GLY A 76 -10.79 -4.64 10.03
N ALA A 77 -11.15 -5.74 9.34
CA ALA A 77 -10.17 -6.67 8.77
C ALA A 77 -9.32 -6.01 7.68
N ILE A 78 -9.94 -5.26 6.76
CA ILE A 78 -9.24 -4.54 5.67
C ILE A 78 -8.30 -3.47 6.25
N ALA A 79 -8.76 -2.71 7.25
CA ALA A 79 -7.94 -1.67 7.88
C ALA A 79 -6.69 -2.26 8.55
N ALA A 80 -6.84 -3.39 9.23
CA ALA A 80 -5.71 -4.09 9.84
C ALA A 80 -4.78 -4.70 8.78
N ALA A 81 -5.33 -5.37 7.75
CA ALA A 81 -4.55 -5.94 6.65
C ALA A 81 -3.72 -4.88 5.92
N ASN A 82 -4.29 -3.68 5.73
CA ASN A 82 -3.59 -2.54 5.15
C ASN A 82 -2.46 -2.03 6.06
N ALA A 83 -2.74 -1.82 7.35
CA ALA A 83 -1.75 -1.24 8.26
C ALA A 83 -0.56 -2.19 8.56
N VAL A 84 -0.77 -3.51 8.55
CA VAL A 84 0.34 -4.46 8.71
C VAL A 84 1.18 -4.59 7.43
N ALA A 85 0.66 -4.19 6.26
CA ALA A 85 1.39 -4.28 4.99
C ALA A 85 2.66 -3.44 5.00
N ASP A 86 2.62 -2.22 5.55
CA ASP A 86 3.81 -1.36 5.71
C ASP A 86 4.92 -2.04 6.50
N VAL A 87 4.54 -2.77 7.58
CA VAL A 87 5.53 -3.51 8.40
C VAL A 87 6.17 -4.62 7.58
N TYR A 88 5.39 -5.36 6.81
CA TYR A 88 5.89 -6.41 5.93
C TYR A 88 6.71 -5.86 4.76
N ALA A 89 6.34 -4.69 4.20
CA ALA A 89 7.11 -4.02 3.15
C ALA A 89 8.52 -3.64 3.60
N MET A 90 8.71 -3.39 4.91
CA MET A 90 10.03 -3.12 5.51
C MET A 90 10.78 -4.41 5.91
N GLY A 91 10.26 -5.61 5.61
CA GLY A 91 10.87 -6.88 5.97
C GLY A 91 10.74 -7.23 7.45
N ALA A 92 9.82 -6.61 8.18
CA ALA A 92 9.65 -6.77 9.61
C ALA A 92 8.51 -7.75 9.96
N GLU A 93 8.56 -8.28 11.18
CA GLU A 93 7.51 -9.09 11.79
C GLU A 93 6.63 -8.22 12.68
N VAL A 94 5.30 -8.35 12.54
CA VAL A 94 4.31 -7.61 13.34
C VAL A 94 4.41 -8.02 14.81
N GLN A 95 4.45 -7.05 15.71
CA GLN A 95 4.50 -7.28 17.16
C GLN A 95 3.27 -6.76 17.88
N THR A 96 2.97 -5.48 17.71
CA THR A 96 1.84 -4.84 18.41
C THR A 96 1.14 -3.85 17.52
N ALA A 97 -0.14 -3.58 17.85
CA ALA A 97 -0.91 -2.50 17.26
C ALA A 97 -1.64 -1.67 18.32
N LEU A 98 -1.73 -0.37 18.09
CA LEU A 98 -2.61 0.56 18.79
C LEU A 98 -3.72 0.98 17.83
N CYS A 99 -4.97 0.97 18.31
CA CYS A 99 -6.13 1.34 17.50
C CYS A 99 -6.61 2.76 17.83
N PHE A 100 -6.98 3.51 16.81
CA PHE A 100 -7.61 4.82 16.97
C PHE A 100 -8.99 4.82 16.30
N LEU A 101 -10.02 5.12 17.08
CA LEU A 101 -11.41 5.18 16.64
C LEU A 101 -11.92 6.63 16.74
N ALA A 102 -12.24 7.23 15.61
CA ALA A 102 -12.91 8.54 15.55
C ALA A 102 -14.26 8.36 14.86
N PHE A 103 -15.37 8.40 15.63
CA PHE A 103 -16.70 8.13 15.11
C PHE A 103 -17.75 9.07 15.71
N PRO A 104 -18.91 9.26 15.04
CA PRO A 104 -20.03 10.00 15.60
C PRO A 104 -20.47 9.42 16.94
N ARG A 105 -20.94 10.29 17.84
CA ARG A 105 -21.39 9.90 19.19
C ARG A 105 -22.52 8.87 19.15
N GLU A 106 -23.33 8.93 18.12
CA GLU A 106 -24.53 8.09 17.91
C GLU A 106 -24.20 6.74 17.24
N THR A 107 -22.93 6.47 16.94
CA THR A 107 -22.53 5.19 16.33
C THR A 107 -22.82 4.04 17.30
N ASP A 108 -23.45 2.98 16.77
CA ASP A 108 -23.75 1.80 17.57
C ASP A 108 -22.47 1.18 18.15
N PRO A 109 -22.37 0.97 19.46
CA PRO A 109 -21.24 0.30 20.08
C PRO A 109 -20.96 -1.11 19.49
N ALA A 110 -22.01 -1.82 19.02
CA ALA A 110 -21.85 -3.12 18.38
C ALA A 110 -21.10 -3.02 17.05
N TYR A 111 -21.32 -1.94 16.27
CA TYR A 111 -20.60 -1.63 15.05
C TYR A 111 -19.09 -1.42 15.34
N LEU A 112 -18.77 -0.58 16.33
CA LEU A 112 -17.39 -0.33 16.74
C LEU A 112 -16.71 -1.60 17.30
N GLY A 113 -17.46 -2.39 18.06
CA GLY A 113 -17.00 -3.68 18.57
C GLY A 113 -16.70 -4.70 17.49
N ALA A 114 -17.44 -4.69 16.38
CA ALA A 114 -17.19 -5.56 15.23
C ALA A 114 -15.89 -5.16 14.48
N ILE A 115 -15.67 -3.85 14.25
CA ILE A 115 -14.42 -3.32 13.68
C ILE A 115 -13.21 -3.78 14.51
N MET A 116 -13.27 -3.52 15.82
CA MET A 116 -12.15 -3.84 16.72
C MET A 116 -11.85 -5.34 16.77
N ARG A 117 -12.90 -6.18 16.82
CA ARG A 117 -12.73 -7.63 16.92
C ARG A 117 -12.06 -8.22 15.68
N SER A 118 -12.50 -7.82 14.48
CA SER A 118 -11.90 -8.33 13.24
C SER A 118 -10.50 -7.76 12.99
N ALA A 119 -10.25 -6.50 13.33
CA ALA A 119 -8.90 -5.93 13.27
C ALA A 119 -7.94 -6.65 14.23
N ALA A 120 -8.37 -6.91 15.47
CA ALA A 120 -7.56 -7.63 16.45
C ALA A 120 -7.26 -9.08 16.01
N GLN A 121 -8.21 -9.73 15.33
CA GLN A 121 -8.01 -11.08 14.79
C GLN A 121 -6.93 -11.06 13.70
N VAL A 122 -6.98 -10.13 12.74
CA VAL A 122 -5.96 -10.00 11.69
C VAL A 122 -4.58 -9.76 12.29
N VAL A 123 -4.46 -8.86 13.27
CA VAL A 123 -3.18 -8.60 13.95
C VAL A 123 -2.68 -9.86 14.67
N ALA A 124 -3.57 -10.63 15.29
CA ALA A 124 -3.23 -11.88 15.97
C ALA A 124 -2.78 -12.96 14.98
N ASP A 125 -3.46 -13.09 13.84
CA ASP A 125 -3.09 -14.04 12.77
C ASP A 125 -1.71 -13.71 12.18
N CYS A 126 -1.31 -12.42 12.22
CA CYS A 126 0.03 -11.96 11.88
C CYS A 126 1.07 -12.15 12.99
N GLY A 127 0.71 -12.79 14.11
CA GLY A 127 1.61 -13.04 15.24
C GLY A 127 1.73 -11.89 16.24
N GLY A 128 1.02 -10.79 16.04
CA GLY A 128 1.01 -9.61 16.91
C GLY A 128 -0.18 -9.58 17.89
N ALA A 129 -0.33 -8.45 18.57
CA ALA A 129 -1.47 -8.19 19.45
C ALA A 129 -1.91 -6.73 19.42
N VAL A 130 -3.21 -6.47 19.49
CA VAL A 130 -3.73 -5.13 19.81
C VAL A 130 -3.56 -4.90 21.31
N VAL A 131 -2.74 -3.92 21.67
CA VAL A 131 -2.33 -3.68 23.07
C VAL A 131 -2.90 -2.42 23.69
N GLY A 132 -3.66 -1.63 22.91
CA GLY A 132 -4.26 -0.40 23.38
C GLY A 132 -4.81 0.46 22.25
N GLY A 133 -5.03 1.73 22.55
CA GLY A 133 -5.52 2.69 21.56
C GLY A 133 -6.18 3.89 22.19
N HIS A 134 -6.91 4.65 21.36
CA HIS A 134 -7.63 5.85 21.76
C HIS A 134 -8.94 6.01 21.01
N THR A 135 -9.91 6.71 21.61
CA THR A 135 -11.19 7.01 20.99
C THR A 135 -11.55 8.48 21.12
N VAL A 136 -12.15 9.04 20.06
CA VAL A 136 -12.70 10.41 20.07
C VAL A 136 -14.03 10.43 19.31
N HIS A 137 -14.85 11.43 19.62
CA HIS A 137 -16.02 11.70 18.78
C HIS A 137 -15.62 12.56 17.58
N SER A 138 -16.08 12.17 16.40
CA SER A 138 -15.85 12.89 15.14
C SER A 138 -17.10 12.83 14.27
N ALA A 139 -17.36 13.84 13.46
CA ALA A 139 -18.48 13.85 12.53
C ALA A 139 -18.33 12.79 11.42
N ALA A 140 -17.09 12.49 11.03
CA ALA A 140 -16.75 11.44 10.07
C ALA A 140 -16.21 10.22 10.83
N GLY A 141 -16.56 9.00 10.35
CA GLY A 141 -15.99 7.77 10.87
C GLY A 141 -14.58 7.55 10.32
N VAL A 142 -13.61 7.31 11.21
CA VAL A 142 -12.24 6.90 10.82
C VAL A 142 -11.75 5.84 11.80
N PHE A 143 -11.20 4.78 11.27
CA PHE A 143 -10.47 3.78 12.04
C PHE A 143 -9.02 3.74 11.57
N SER A 144 -8.10 3.72 12.49
CA SER A 144 -6.66 3.72 12.22
C SER A 144 -5.94 2.76 13.15
N LEU A 145 -4.86 2.16 12.65
CA LEU A 145 -3.93 1.38 13.45
C LEU A 145 -2.53 1.99 13.33
N SER A 146 -1.86 2.15 14.48
CA SER A 146 -0.42 2.31 14.52
C SER A 146 0.20 0.95 14.82
N VAL A 147 0.96 0.42 13.86
CA VAL A 147 1.55 -0.92 13.96
C VAL A 147 3.04 -0.81 14.22
N THR A 148 3.52 -1.66 15.12
CA THR A 148 4.93 -1.79 15.45
C THR A 148 5.42 -3.18 15.06
N GLY A 149 6.55 -3.22 14.35
CA GLY A 149 7.23 -4.45 13.97
C GLY A 149 8.70 -4.45 14.39
N LEU A 150 9.32 -5.61 14.31
CA LEU A 150 10.75 -5.80 14.56
C LEU A 150 11.42 -6.44 13.35
N VAL A 151 12.65 -6.00 13.09
CA VAL A 151 13.51 -6.54 12.05
C VAL A 151 14.98 -6.44 12.47
N HIS A 152 15.84 -7.30 11.95
CA HIS A 152 17.29 -7.11 12.10
C HIS A 152 17.71 -5.88 11.27
N PRO A 153 18.54 -4.95 11.80
CA PRO A 153 18.91 -3.71 11.09
C PRO A 153 19.50 -3.92 9.69
N ASP A 154 20.21 -5.01 9.47
CA ASP A 154 20.84 -5.34 8.20
C ASP A 154 19.90 -6.09 7.23
N ARG A 155 18.64 -6.34 7.64
CA ARG A 155 17.62 -7.03 6.84
C ARG A 155 16.40 -6.14 6.55
N VAL A 156 16.52 -4.85 6.82
CA VAL A 156 15.49 -3.87 6.48
C VAL A 156 15.38 -3.78 4.96
N TRP A 157 14.18 -3.93 4.44
CA TRP A 157 13.87 -3.61 3.05
C TRP A 157 13.52 -2.13 2.93
N ALA A 158 13.59 -1.60 1.72
CA ALA A 158 13.22 -0.22 1.43
C ALA A 158 12.55 -0.14 0.06
N ALA A 159 11.74 0.87 -0.15
CA ALA A 159 11.12 1.12 -1.45
C ALA A 159 12.15 1.47 -2.53
N THR A 160 13.29 2.02 -2.16
CA THR A 160 14.40 2.36 -3.08
C THR A 160 15.51 1.33 -3.00
N GLY A 161 16.23 1.12 -4.11
CA GLY A 161 17.36 0.18 -4.15
C GLY A 161 17.31 -0.79 -5.33
N ALA A 162 16.22 -0.77 -6.11
CA ALA A 162 16.07 -1.58 -7.32
C ALA A 162 17.25 -1.38 -8.28
N GLN A 163 17.71 -2.47 -8.91
CA GLN A 163 18.88 -2.49 -9.78
C GLN A 163 18.48 -2.81 -11.22
N PRO A 164 19.18 -2.22 -12.22
CA PRO A 164 19.00 -2.64 -13.61
C PRO A 164 19.19 -4.16 -13.78
N GLY A 165 18.21 -4.80 -14.40
CA GLY A 165 18.15 -6.26 -14.57
C GLY A 165 17.20 -6.97 -13.62
N ASP A 166 16.76 -6.33 -12.54
CA ASP A 166 15.76 -6.90 -11.64
C ASP A 166 14.42 -7.13 -12.34
N ALA A 167 13.73 -8.19 -11.95
CA ALA A 167 12.33 -8.40 -12.28
C ALA A 167 11.45 -7.60 -11.31
N LEU A 168 10.45 -6.91 -11.84
CA LEU A 168 9.39 -6.29 -11.06
C LEU A 168 8.26 -7.31 -10.87
N VAL A 169 7.89 -7.54 -9.62
CA VAL A 169 6.91 -8.58 -9.25
C VAL A 169 5.85 -8.02 -8.29
N LEU A 170 4.61 -8.51 -8.42
CA LEU A 170 3.45 -8.05 -7.65
C LEU A 170 2.72 -9.25 -7.04
N SER A 171 2.35 -9.17 -5.75
CA SER A 171 1.76 -10.30 -5.02
C SER A 171 0.23 -10.35 -5.01
N LYS A 172 -0.47 -9.25 -5.29
CA LYS A 172 -1.94 -9.22 -5.38
C LYS A 172 -2.42 -8.54 -6.65
N PRO A 173 -3.61 -8.92 -7.16
CA PRO A 173 -4.20 -8.26 -8.33
C PRO A 173 -4.66 -6.83 -8.03
N LEU A 174 -4.62 -5.96 -9.07
CA LEU A 174 -5.11 -4.59 -9.04
C LEU A 174 -6.60 -4.50 -9.42
N GLY A 175 -7.23 -3.38 -9.10
CA GLY A 175 -8.61 -3.08 -9.52
C GLY A 175 -9.63 -3.16 -8.39
N THR A 176 -9.19 -3.26 -7.13
CA THR A 176 -10.09 -3.28 -5.96
C THR A 176 -10.82 -1.95 -5.79
N GLY A 177 -10.16 -0.81 -6.05
CA GLY A 177 -10.78 0.51 -6.00
C GLY A 177 -11.89 0.68 -7.04
N LEU A 178 -11.66 0.25 -8.29
CA LEU A 178 -12.69 0.21 -9.35
C LEU A 178 -13.91 -0.62 -8.93
N ALA A 179 -13.67 -1.81 -8.36
CA ALA A 179 -14.72 -2.71 -7.94
C ALA A 179 -15.56 -2.15 -6.78
N ILE A 180 -14.91 -1.54 -5.79
CA ILE A 180 -15.59 -0.88 -4.67
C ILE A 180 -16.40 0.33 -5.15
N SER A 181 -15.82 1.17 -6.02
CA SER A 181 -16.50 2.36 -6.56
C SER A 181 -17.72 2.01 -7.41
N ALA A 182 -17.67 0.90 -8.14
CA ALA A 182 -18.77 0.47 -9.02
C ALA A 182 -19.92 -0.25 -8.30
N HIS A 183 -19.69 -0.82 -7.13
CA HIS A 183 -20.67 -1.61 -6.36
C HIS A 183 -21.36 -2.70 -7.19
N GLN A 184 -20.67 -3.29 -8.17
CA GLN A 184 -21.25 -4.34 -9.01
C GLN A 184 -21.09 -5.73 -8.35
N PRO A 185 -22.17 -6.53 -8.25
CA PRO A 185 -22.11 -7.89 -7.71
C PRO A 185 -21.01 -8.74 -8.39
N GLY A 186 -20.36 -9.59 -7.61
CA GLY A 186 -19.26 -10.45 -8.03
C GLY A 186 -17.90 -9.78 -7.99
N SER A 187 -17.74 -8.59 -8.61
CA SER A 187 -16.48 -7.83 -8.50
C SER A 187 -16.32 -7.16 -7.14
N PHE A 188 -17.41 -6.72 -6.53
CA PHE A 188 -17.40 -6.12 -5.19
C PHE A 188 -16.97 -7.13 -4.12
N GLU A 189 -17.59 -8.31 -4.09
CA GLU A 189 -17.25 -9.38 -3.14
C GLU A 189 -15.82 -9.89 -3.34
N SER A 190 -15.38 -10.00 -4.60
CA SER A 190 -13.99 -10.39 -4.91
C SER A 190 -12.99 -9.35 -4.42
N ALA A 191 -13.29 -8.06 -4.55
CA ALA A 191 -12.43 -6.99 -4.05
C ALA A 191 -12.33 -7.02 -2.51
N ILE A 192 -13.44 -7.24 -1.81
CA ILE A 192 -13.44 -7.40 -0.34
C ILE A 192 -12.54 -8.57 0.07
N ALA A 193 -12.66 -9.73 -0.60
CA ALA A 193 -11.83 -10.89 -0.30
C ALA A 193 -10.33 -10.58 -0.48
N ILE A 194 -9.94 -9.94 -1.61
CA ILE A 194 -8.57 -9.53 -1.88
C ILE A 194 -8.05 -8.52 -0.83
N MET A 195 -8.85 -7.54 -0.46
CA MET A 195 -8.46 -6.53 0.53
C MET A 195 -8.31 -7.08 1.95
N ARG A 196 -9.06 -8.11 2.32
CA ARG A 196 -8.95 -8.79 3.63
C ARG A 196 -7.72 -9.66 3.77
N GLU A 197 -7.17 -10.13 2.65
CA GLU A 197 -5.96 -10.93 2.64
C GLU A 197 -4.76 -10.10 3.05
N THR A 198 -3.94 -10.59 3.99
CA THR A 198 -2.68 -9.93 4.37
C THR A 198 -1.57 -10.28 3.37
N VAL A 199 -0.50 -9.50 3.38
CA VAL A 199 0.69 -9.77 2.55
C VAL A 199 1.74 -10.63 3.28
N GLN A 200 1.40 -11.21 4.43
CA GLN A 200 2.31 -12.00 5.27
C GLN A 200 2.95 -13.16 4.51
N ALA A 201 2.15 -13.93 3.75
CA ALA A 201 2.68 -15.06 2.97
C ALA A 201 3.68 -14.60 1.92
N ALA A 202 3.37 -13.52 1.19
CA ALA A 202 4.26 -12.93 0.20
C ALA A 202 5.57 -12.42 0.84
N ALA A 203 5.49 -11.75 1.99
CA ALA A 203 6.68 -11.33 2.73
C ALA A 203 7.51 -12.52 3.21
N THR A 204 6.87 -13.59 3.67
CA THR A 204 7.55 -14.84 4.06
C THR A 204 8.31 -15.43 2.87
N ASP A 205 7.70 -15.48 1.69
CA ASP A 205 8.36 -15.98 0.49
C ASP A 205 9.58 -15.14 0.11
N LEU A 206 9.50 -13.79 0.20
CA LEU A 206 10.66 -12.92 -0.01
C LEU A 206 11.79 -13.19 1.00
N HIS A 207 11.46 -13.49 2.25
CA HIS A 207 12.47 -13.84 3.27
C HIS A 207 13.17 -15.18 3.00
N THR A 208 12.55 -16.10 2.25
CA THR A 208 13.14 -17.41 1.92
C THR A 208 14.04 -17.36 0.69
N MET A 209 14.08 -16.25 -0.05
CA MET A 209 14.95 -16.08 -1.22
C MET A 209 16.42 -16.17 -0.83
N ARG A 210 17.25 -16.71 -1.72
CA ARG A 210 18.71 -16.75 -1.54
C ARG A 210 19.33 -15.35 -1.61
N ARG A 211 18.77 -14.50 -2.48
CA ARG A 211 19.12 -13.08 -2.61
C ARG A 211 17.95 -12.25 -2.12
N ALA A 212 18.21 -11.39 -1.15
CA ALA A 212 17.19 -10.46 -0.67
C ALA A 212 16.65 -9.61 -1.84
N PRO A 213 15.36 -9.20 -1.80
CA PRO A 213 14.83 -8.24 -2.76
C PRO A 213 15.65 -6.94 -2.73
N SER A 214 15.86 -6.32 -3.88
CA SER A 214 16.60 -5.06 -4.00
C SER A 214 15.77 -3.86 -3.54
N ALA A 215 14.45 -3.94 -3.71
CA ALA A 215 13.49 -2.95 -3.24
C ALA A 215 12.13 -3.61 -3.01
N VAL A 216 11.39 -3.14 -2.00
CA VAL A 216 10.03 -3.59 -1.68
C VAL A 216 9.20 -2.41 -1.23
N THR A 217 7.92 -2.37 -1.60
CA THR A 217 6.88 -1.47 -1.08
C THR A 217 5.53 -2.18 -1.15
N ASP A 218 4.51 -1.70 -0.47
CA ASP A 218 3.14 -2.11 -0.72
C ASP A 218 2.48 -1.22 -1.79
N VAL A 219 1.45 -1.72 -2.47
CA VAL A 219 0.67 -0.91 -3.42
C VAL A 219 -0.60 -0.43 -2.75
N SER A 220 -0.71 0.89 -2.52
CA SER A 220 -1.84 1.49 -1.84
C SER A 220 -2.48 2.65 -2.63
N GLY A 221 -2.76 3.78 -2.01
CA GLY A 221 -3.59 4.86 -2.56
C GLY A 221 -3.10 5.53 -3.84
N TYR A 222 -1.81 5.46 -4.16
CA TYR A 222 -1.26 6.07 -5.39
C TYR A 222 -1.30 5.14 -6.61
N GLY A 223 -1.83 3.93 -6.44
CA GLY A 223 -1.86 2.91 -7.48
C GLY A 223 -0.47 2.38 -7.84
N LEU A 224 -0.41 1.38 -8.71
CA LEU A 224 0.85 0.75 -9.10
C LEU A 224 1.87 1.77 -9.66
N LEU A 225 1.42 2.65 -10.58
CA LEU A 225 2.35 3.61 -11.20
C LEU A 225 2.89 4.63 -10.19
N GLY A 226 2.09 5.03 -9.19
CA GLY A 226 2.55 5.93 -8.14
C GLY A 226 3.65 5.31 -7.28
N HIS A 227 3.48 4.06 -6.84
CA HIS A 227 4.48 3.35 -6.04
C HIS A 227 5.73 2.99 -6.85
N LEU A 228 5.59 2.61 -8.11
CA LEU A 228 6.74 2.44 -9.01
C LEU A 228 7.55 3.74 -9.15
N LYS A 229 6.88 4.89 -9.25
CA LYS A 229 7.56 6.18 -9.25
C LYS A 229 8.32 6.43 -7.95
N GLU A 230 7.75 6.07 -6.81
CA GLU A 230 8.43 6.19 -5.52
C GLU A 230 9.69 5.31 -5.47
N MET A 231 9.63 4.10 -5.98
CA MET A 231 10.80 3.20 -6.10
C MET A 231 11.91 3.78 -6.98
N THR A 232 11.60 4.66 -7.95
CA THR A 232 12.61 5.32 -8.81
C THR A 232 13.27 6.54 -8.17
N ARG A 233 12.88 6.93 -6.95
CA ARG A 233 13.31 8.18 -6.30
C ARG A 233 14.84 8.31 -6.12
N ALA A 234 15.56 7.19 -6.00
CA ALA A 234 17.03 7.20 -5.92
C ALA A 234 17.69 7.64 -7.24
N GLY A 235 16.95 7.65 -8.34
CA GLY A 235 17.42 8.07 -9.66
C GLY A 235 18.21 6.99 -10.42
N GLY A 236 18.48 7.25 -11.69
CA GLY A 236 19.32 6.40 -12.53
C GLY A 236 18.68 5.12 -13.06
N ILE A 237 17.41 4.87 -12.77
CA ILE A 237 16.67 3.68 -13.22
C ILE A 237 15.35 4.04 -13.87
N ALA A 238 14.85 3.15 -14.73
CA ALA A 238 13.51 3.19 -15.28
C ALA A 238 12.80 1.87 -15.00
N MET A 239 11.49 1.95 -14.71
CA MET A 239 10.62 0.80 -14.50
C MET A 239 9.84 0.51 -15.77
N CYS A 240 10.11 -0.63 -16.41
CA CYS A 240 9.42 -1.07 -17.63
C CYS A 240 8.33 -2.07 -17.23
N ILE A 241 7.07 -1.71 -17.45
CA ILE A 241 5.89 -2.50 -17.10
C ILE A 241 5.21 -3.00 -18.36
N ASP A 242 4.86 -4.28 -18.38
CA ASP A 242 3.94 -4.88 -19.33
C ASP A 242 2.52 -4.90 -18.72
N ALA A 243 1.65 -4.00 -19.18
CA ALA A 243 0.28 -3.88 -18.66
C ALA A 243 -0.54 -5.17 -18.83
N SER A 244 -0.22 -5.99 -19.85
CA SER A 244 -0.89 -7.28 -20.08
C SER A 244 -0.53 -8.33 -19.03
N SER A 245 0.66 -8.24 -18.44
CA SER A 245 1.17 -9.14 -17.41
C SER A 245 0.69 -8.79 -15.99
N VAL A 246 0.11 -7.59 -15.79
CA VAL A 246 -0.36 -7.17 -14.47
C VAL A 246 -1.60 -7.98 -14.07
N PRO A 247 -1.58 -8.66 -12.91
CA PRO A 247 -2.73 -9.40 -12.42
C PRO A 247 -3.86 -8.42 -12.05
N VAL A 248 -5.09 -8.75 -12.45
CA VAL A 248 -6.26 -7.87 -12.31
C VAL A 248 -7.40 -8.61 -11.61
N ALA A 249 -8.00 -7.95 -10.63
CA ALA A 249 -9.14 -8.48 -9.87
C ALA A 249 -10.33 -8.83 -10.80
N PRO A 250 -11.11 -9.85 -10.45
CA PRO A 250 -12.27 -10.26 -11.24
C PRO A 250 -13.20 -9.09 -11.55
N GLY A 251 -13.49 -8.89 -12.82
CA GLY A 251 -14.39 -7.83 -13.29
C GLY A 251 -13.76 -6.44 -13.48
N ALA A 252 -12.56 -6.16 -12.92
CA ALA A 252 -11.98 -4.80 -12.98
C ALA A 252 -11.64 -4.36 -14.41
N ARG A 253 -11.14 -5.22 -15.30
CA ARG A 253 -10.94 -4.87 -16.72
C ARG A 253 -12.26 -4.46 -17.41
N ARG A 254 -13.36 -5.17 -17.13
CA ARG A 254 -14.68 -4.80 -17.65
C ARG A 254 -15.14 -3.45 -17.10
N LEU A 255 -14.91 -3.19 -15.79
CA LEU A 255 -15.28 -1.90 -15.19
C LEU A 255 -14.49 -0.76 -15.85
N ALA A 256 -13.19 -0.93 -16.06
CA ALA A 256 -12.35 0.03 -16.78
C ALA A 256 -12.89 0.30 -18.20
N SER A 257 -13.23 -0.76 -18.97
CA SER A 257 -13.69 -0.64 -20.36
C SER A 257 -15.08 0.02 -20.53
N ILE A 258 -15.91 0.02 -19.48
CA ILE A 258 -17.16 0.77 -19.46
C ILE A 258 -17.03 2.18 -18.85
N GLY A 259 -15.80 2.65 -18.64
CA GLY A 259 -15.48 4.00 -18.21
C GLY A 259 -15.53 4.25 -16.69
N VAL A 260 -15.58 3.21 -15.85
CA VAL A 260 -15.47 3.40 -14.40
C VAL A 260 -14.09 3.96 -14.05
N ARG A 261 -14.06 5.00 -13.24
CA ARG A 261 -12.85 5.62 -12.70
C ARG A 261 -13.06 5.91 -11.22
N THR A 262 -12.00 5.81 -10.43
CA THR A 262 -12.02 6.18 -9.01
C THR A 262 -11.80 7.67 -8.82
N GLY A 263 -12.15 8.20 -7.66
CA GLY A 263 -11.94 9.62 -7.35
C GLY A 263 -10.47 10.04 -7.34
N ALA A 264 -9.55 9.09 -7.12
CA ALA A 264 -8.11 9.35 -7.14
C ALA A 264 -7.47 9.28 -8.54
N HIS A 265 -8.21 8.86 -9.58
CA HIS A 265 -7.65 8.61 -10.92
C HIS A 265 -6.87 9.81 -11.48
N GLU A 266 -7.48 10.99 -11.52
CA GLU A 266 -6.86 12.20 -12.10
C GLU A 266 -5.66 12.67 -11.25
N THR A 267 -5.77 12.59 -9.92
CA THR A 267 -4.68 12.96 -9.01
C THR A 267 -3.48 12.04 -9.19
N ASN A 268 -3.72 10.73 -9.28
CA ASN A 268 -2.67 9.74 -9.49
C ASN A 268 -2.03 9.88 -10.88
N LEU A 269 -2.84 10.16 -11.92
CA LEU A 269 -2.33 10.44 -13.25
C LEU A 269 -1.43 11.67 -13.26
N GLU A 270 -1.87 12.78 -12.64
CA GLU A 270 -1.06 14.00 -12.57
C GLU A 270 0.25 13.77 -11.81
N TYR A 271 0.18 12.96 -10.74
CA TYR A 271 1.39 12.61 -9.97
C TYR A 271 2.45 11.92 -10.82
N VAL A 272 2.07 10.99 -11.70
CA VAL A 272 3.03 10.23 -12.52
C VAL A 272 3.29 10.84 -13.90
N ARG A 273 2.48 11.78 -14.37
CA ARG A 273 2.45 12.29 -15.75
C ARG A 273 3.82 12.63 -16.33
N LYS A 274 4.68 13.30 -15.56
CA LYS A 274 6.01 13.72 -16.03
C LYS A 274 7.01 12.58 -16.17
N SER A 275 6.78 11.49 -15.44
CA SER A 275 7.65 10.30 -15.44
C SER A 275 7.10 9.20 -16.34
N LEU A 276 5.85 9.30 -16.79
CA LEU A 276 5.18 8.27 -17.58
C LEU A 276 5.51 8.42 -19.06
N THR A 277 5.96 7.32 -19.66
CA THR A 277 6.20 7.18 -21.11
C THR A 277 5.55 5.90 -21.64
N GLY A 278 5.45 5.77 -22.97
CA GLY A 278 4.67 4.70 -23.60
C GLY A 278 3.29 5.18 -24.01
N GLN A 279 2.46 4.26 -24.44
CA GLN A 279 1.07 4.53 -24.89
C GLN A 279 0.11 3.50 -24.29
N PRO A 280 -0.01 3.45 -22.94
CA PRO A 280 -1.03 2.60 -22.34
C PRO A 280 -2.44 3.04 -22.78
N SER A 281 -3.36 2.08 -22.93
CA SER A 281 -4.74 2.41 -23.18
C SER A 281 -5.39 3.10 -21.98
N ASP A 282 -6.50 3.81 -22.18
CA ASP A 282 -7.25 4.42 -21.08
C ASP A 282 -7.74 3.38 -20.06
N ASP A 283 -8.00 2.16 -20.51
CA ASP A 283 -8.40 1.05 -19.64
C ASP A 283 -7.21 0.54 -18.78
N ASP A 284 -6.01 0.45 -19.38
CA ASP A 284 -4.81 0.10 -18.64
C ASP A 284 -4.46 1.18 -17.60
N LEU A 285 -4.54 2.46 -18.00
CA LEU A 285 -4.36 3.57 -17.06
C LEU A 285 -5.36 3.52 -15.92
N ALA A 286 -6.63 3.18 -16.18
CA ALA A 286 -7.64 3.05 -15.13
C ALA A 286 -7.26 2.00 -14.10
N ILE A 287 -6.63 0.90 -14.51
CA ILE A 287 -6.18 -0.20 -13.63
C ILE A 287 -4.87 0.15 -12.93
N LEU A 288 -3.89 0.65 -13.68
CA LEU A 288 -2.55 0.93 -13.15
C LEU A 288 -2.50 2.11 -12.18
N LEU A 289 -3.45 3.04 -12.29
CA LEU A 289 -3.64 4.19 -11.39
C LEU A 289 -4.68 3.94 -10.30
N ASP A 290 -5.35 2.76 -10.33
CA ASP A 290 -6.41 2.45 -9.37
C ASP A 290 -5.86 2.41 -7.94
N PRO A 291 -6.38 3.21 -7.01
CA PRO A 291 -5.96 3.14 -5.62
C PRO A 291 -6.31 1.79 -5.02
N GLN A 292 -5.36 1.14 -4.39
CA GLN A 292 -5.56 -0.12 -3.69
C GLN A 292 -5.70 0.15 -2.20
N THR A 293 -6.68 -0.46 -1.55
CA THR A 293 -6.73 -0.58 -0.10
C THR A 293 -6.28 -1.99 0.25
N SER A 294 -5.26 -2.13 1.05
CA SER A 294 -4.62 -3.43 1.33
C SER A 294 -4.20 -4.16 0.04
N GLY A 295 -3.44 -3.47 -0.81
CA GLY A 295 -2.89 -4.05 -2.03
C GLY A 295 -1.78 -5.06 -1.77
N GLY A 296 -1.10 -5.47 -2.84
CA GLY A 296 -0.01 -6.44 -2.76
C GLY A 296 1.34 -5.79 -2.49
N LEU A 297 2.33 -6.60 -2.11
CA LEU A 297 3.73 -6.20 -2.16
C LEU A 297 4.17 -6.08 -3.62
N LEU A 298 4.87 -5.01 -3.91
CA LEU A 298 5.59 -4.73 -5.14
C LEU A 298 7.08 -4.85 -4.83
N ALA A 299 7.78 -5.74 -5.52
CA ALA A 299 9.19 -5.95 -5.25
C ALA A 299 10.04 -5.95 -6.53
N ALA A 300 11.31 -5.54 -6.39
CA ALA A 300 12.36 -5.73 -7.37
C ALA A 300 13.23 -6.89 -6.90
N VAL A 301 13.28 -7.97 -7.68
CA VAL A 301 13.95 -9.21 -7.32
C VAL A 301 14.85 -9.71 -8.45
N ALA A 302 15.78 -10.58 -8.12
CA ALA A 302 16.60 -11.24 -9.12
C ALA A 302 15.72 -12.03 -10.13
N PRO A 303 15.93 -11.88 -11.45
CA PRO A 303 15.01 -12.39 -12.47
C PRO A 303 14.92 -13.92 -12.55
N ASP A 304 15.88 -14.63 -11.98
CA ASP A 304 15.95 -16.09 -11.88
C ASP A 304 15.43 -16.65 -10.54
N GLU A 305 14.87 -15.79 -9.68
CA GLU A 305 14.43 -16.15 -8.32
C GLU A 305 13.12 -15.44 -7.95
N ILE A 306 12.07 -15.67 -8.76
CA ILE A 306 10.73 -15.09 -8.51
C ILE A 306 9.94 -16.05 -7.63
N PRO A 307 9.45 -15.60 -6.44
CA PRO A 307 8.64 -16.45 -5.58
C PRO A 307 7.27 -16.77 -6.18
N ASP A 308 6.72 -17.96 -5.86
CA ASP A 308 5.45 -18.44 -6.42
C ASP A 308 4.24 -17.57 -6.09
N SER A 309 4.28 -16.82 -4.96
CA SER A 309 3.25 -15.88 -4.56
C SER A 309 3.25 -14.57 -5.35
N PHE A 310 4.20 -14.40 -6.28
CA PHE A 310 4.33 -13.18 -7.08
C PHE A 310 4.15 -13.44 -8.57
N VAL A 311 3.60 -12.46 -9.26
CA VAL A 311 3.53 -12.41 -10.72
C VAL A 311 4.54 -11.39 -11.23
N ARG A 312 5.37 -11.77 -12.22
CA ARG A 312 6.26 -10.83 -12.91
C ARG A 312 5.42 -9.88 -13.76
N ILE A 313 5.61 -8.57 -13.53
CA ILE A 313 4.88 -7.50 -14.23
C ILE A 313 5.80 -6.61 -15.07
N GLY A 314 7.12 -6.79 -14.97
CA GLY A 314 8.06 -5.92 -15.67
C GLY A 314 9.52 -6.17 -15.32
N THR A 315 10.32 -5.16 -15.60
CA THR A 315 11.79 -5.20 -15.39
C THR A 315 12.33 -3.80 -15.09
N VAL A 316 13.37 -3.74 -14.28
CA VAL A 316 14.15 -2.53 -14.02
C VAL A 316 15.23 -2.41 -15.06
N VAL A 317 15.40 -1.22 -15.66
CA VAL A 317 16.48 -0.92 -16.61
C VAL A 317 17.23 0.35 -16.19
N ALA A 318 18.44 0.53 -16.72
CA ALA A 318 19.15 1.79 -16.53
C ALA A 318 18.41 2.94 -17.26
N ALA A 319 18.26 4.08 -16.60
CA ALA A 319 17.69 5.26 -17.25
C ALA A 319 18.65 5.82 -18.31
N THR A 320 18.13 6.27 -19.45
CA THR A 320 18.94 6.80 -20.57
C THR A 320 19.44 8.22 -20.33
N ASP A 321 18.70 9.04 -19.57
CA ASP A 321 18.94 10.49 -19.45
C ASP A 321 19.04 10.99 -17.99
N ASN A 322 19.43 10.15 -17.04
CA ASN A 322 19.42 10.44 -15.59
C ASN A 322 18.04 10.82 -15.01
N GLU A 323 16.99 10.80 -15.81
CA GLU A 323 15.62 10.99 -15.35
C GLU A 323 14.96 9.62 -15.12
N SER A 324 14.41 9.43 -13.93
CA SER A 324 13.66 8.23 -13.59
C SER A 324 12.36 8.19 -14.38
N THR A 325 12.10 7.08 -15.06
CA THR A 325 11.00 6.95 -16.02
C THR A 325 10.19 5.69 -15.74
N LEU A 326 8.88 5.80 -15.96
CA LEU A 326 7.94 4.68 -16.01
C LEU A 326 7.61 4.42 -17.47
N VAL A 327 7.96 3.25 -17.98
CA VAL A 327 7.66 2.84 -19.35
C VAL A 327 6.56 1.78 -19.30
N VAL A 328 5.41 2.08 -19.92
CA VAL A 328 4.29 1.13 -19.98
C VAL A 328 4.12 0.65 -21.41
N SER A 329 4.24 -0.66 -21.62
CA SER A 329 3.88 -1.37 -22.86
C SER A 329 2.55 -2.11 -22.68
N THR A 330 1.87 -2.36 -23.77
CA THR A 330 0.59 -3.09 -23.88
C THR A 330 0.80 -4.45 -24.53
#